data_0fab909c1ddfd792abacbd4b725a863e
#
_entry.id   0fab909c1ddfd792abacbd4b725a863e
#
_cell.length_a   1.000
_cell.length_b   1.000
_cell.length_c   1.000
_cell.angle_alpha   90.00
_cell.angle_beta   90.00
_cell.angle_gamma   90.00
#
_symmetry.space_group_name_H-M   'P 1'
#
loop_
_entity.id
_entity.type
_entity.pdbx_description
1 polymer ?
#
loop_
_entity_poly.entity_id
_entity_poly.type
_entity_poly.pdbx_seq_one_letter_code
_entity_poly.pdbx_strand_id
1 'polypeptide(L)'
;VVQPENSTSATALAFGDLDPKTKYILRVKAVAAAGSGLTDSEYSKIFATTLAEEAAELTFEKIAATNPTYESVDVEIVPSAENLYYWQVVENSLIEGKSDREIVAALKENISELSSGTVKKTVHGLKADTEYTVVAFGYDLDAGKSTSAVARLEAAFTTPADDRMTIAITVGEVADNNVHVTFEPSVADGRYFADVVAAADIAGKSEY
;
A
#
# COMPACT_ATOMS: atom_id res chain seq x y z
N VAL A 1 37.96 -18.33 9.05
CA VAL A 1 38.59 -18.41 10.35
C VAL A 1 39.65 -17.30 10.42
N VAL A 2 39.38 -16.24 11.16
CA VAL A 2 40.38 -15.20 11.41
C VAL A 2 41.29 -15.70 12.55
N GLN A 3 42.57 -15.81 12.33
CA GLN A 3 43.55 -16.08 13.39
C GLN A 3 44.12 -14.73 13.81
N PRO A 4 43.82 -14.25 15.03
CA PRO A 4 44.47 -13.06 15.55
C PRO A 4 45.94 -13.38 15.90
N GLU A 5 46.83 -12.47 15.61
CA GLU A 5 48.21 -12.53 16.04
C GLU A 5 48.32 -12.42 17.55
N ASN A 6 49.42 -12.92 18.11
CA ASN A 6 49.71 -13.00 19.54
C ASN A 6 49.43 -11.71 20.28
N SER A 7 48.51 -11.73 21.24
CA SER A 7 48.28 -10.63 22.16
C SER A 7 48.47 -11.09 23.62
N THR A 8 49.27 -10.35 24.35
CA THR A 8 49.50 -10.58 25.82
C THR A 8 48.58 -9.69 26.68
N SER A 9 47.74 -8.90 26.09
CA SER A 9 46.80 -7.99 26.74
C SER A 9 45.38 -8.22 26.28
N ALA A 10 44.38 -7.73 27.04
CA ALA A 10 42.98 -7.78 26.63
C ALA A 10 42.80 -7.08 25.29
N THR A 11 42.25 -7.80 24.32
CA THR A 11 42.03 -7.32 22.93
C THR A 11 40.56 -7.44 22.59
N ALA A 12 40.01 -6.37 22.02
CA ALA A 12 38.68 -6.41 21.40
C ALA A 12 38.84 -6.80 19.93
N LEU A 13 38.14 -7.81 19.49
CA LEU A 13 38.09 -8.26 18.09
C LEU A 13 36.70 -8.12 17.54
N ALA A 14 36.58 -7.59 16.32
CA ALA A 14 35.35 -7.55 15.55
C ALA A 14 35.41 -8.60 14.45
N PHE A 15 34.32 -9.33 14.28
CA PHE A 15 34.11 -10.27 13.18
C PHE A 15 33.01 -9.74 12.28
N GLY A 16 33.36 -9.51 11.00
CA GLY A 16 32.42 -9.03 9.96
C GLY A 16 31.94 -10.16 9.06
N ASP A 17 31.11 -9.81 8.08
CA ASP A 17 30.59 -10.69 7.03
C ASP A 17 29.89 -11.95 7.58
N LEU A 18 29.15 -11.79 8.68
CA LEU A 18 28.36 -12.84 9.29
C LEU A 18 26.92 -12.78 8.78
N ASP A 19 26.32 -13.96 8.53
CA ASP A 19 24.92 -14.06 8.14
C ASP A 19 23.99 -13.56 9.25
N PRO A 20 22.92 -12.82 8.94
CA PRO A 20 21.93 -12.37 9.92
C PRO A 20 21.16 -13.56 10.53
N LYS A 21 20.57 -13.36 11.70
CA LYS A 21 19.81 -14.35 12.49
C LYS A 21 20.54 -15.69 12.69
N THR A 22 21.85 -15.70 12.59
CA THR A 22 22.65 -16.93 12.64
C THR A 22 23.38 -17.08 13.96
N LYS A 23 23.31 -18.28 14.56
CA LYS A 23 24.00 -18.59 15.80
C LYS A 23 25.43 -19.04 15.52
N TYR A 24 26.37 -18.29 16.03
CA TYR A 24 27.81 -18.58 15.92
C TYR A 24 28.39 -19.06 17.23
N ILE A 25 29.45 -19.87 17.13
CA ILE A 25 30.29 -20.28 18.26
C ILE A 25 31.60 -19.54 18.12
N LEU A 26 31.90 -18.65 19.09
CA LEU A 26 33.22 -18.05 19.21
C LEU A 26 34.09 -18.96 20.09
N ARG A 27 35.26 -19.27 19.58
CA ARG A 27 36.20 -20.13 20.28
C ARG A 27 37.57 -19.46 20.36
N VAL A 28 38.19 -19.52 21.50
CA VAL A 28 39.54 -19.00 21.73
C VAL A 28 40.35 -20.01 22.54
N LYS A 29 41.64 -20.16 22.22
CA LYS A 29 42.61 -20.89 23.03
C LYS A 29 43.91 -20.11 23.13
N ALA A 30 44.61 -20.26 24.20
CA ALA A 30 46.00 -19.82 24.30
C ALA A 30 46.91 -20.82 23.58
N VAL A 31 47.84 -20.29 22.81
CA VAL A 31 48.83 -21.09 22.10
C VAL A 31 50.20 -20.88 22.81
N ALA A 32 50.83 -21.95 23.22
CA ALA A 32 52.10 -21.87 23.88
C ALA A 32 53.22 -21.39 22.93
N ALA A 33 54.08 -20.50 23.38
CA ALA A 33 55.23 -20.07 22.61
C ALA A 33 56.22 -21.22 22.39
N ALA A 34 56.80 -21.29 21.23
CA ALA A 34 57.83 -22.32 20.92
C ALA A 34 58.98 -22.23 21.93
N GLY A 35 59.34 -23.37 22.54
CA GLY A 35 60.41 -23.44 23.54
C GLY A 35 60.05 -22.97 24.96
N SER A 36 58.79 -22.60 25.24
CA SER A 36 58.35 -22.17 26.56
C SER A 36 58.19 -23.29 27.58
N GLY A 37 58.16 -24.55 27.16
CA GLY A 37 57.84 -25.68 28.03
C GLY A 37 56.38 -25.79 28.44
N LEU A 38 55.51 -24.89 27.92
CA LEU A 38 54.06 -24.88 28.14
C LEU A 38 53.35 -25.66 27.06
N THR A 39 52.09 -26.02 27.31
CA THR A 39 51.17 -26.61 26.34
C THR A 39 50.03 -25.63 26.05
N ASP A 40 49.42 -25.78 24.85
CA ASP A 40 48.24 -25.02 24.47
C ASP A 40 47.08 -25.23 25.45
N SER A 41 46.28 -24.21 25.67
CA SER A 41 45.07 -24.36 26.50
C SER A 41 43.95 -25.09 25.72
N GLU A 42 42.97 -25.62 26.45
CA GLU A 42 41.69 -25.99 25.88
C GLU A 42 40.96 -24.78 25.28
N TYR A 43 40.01 -25.04 24.36
CA TYR A 43 39.16 -24.00 23.81
C TYR A 43 38.14 -23.49 24.83
N SER A 44 38.16 -22.21 25.10
CA SER A 44 37.01 -21.51 25.67
C SER A 44 35.98 -21.18 24.57
N LYS A 45 34.71 -21.35 24.87
CA LYS A 45 33.61 -21.17 23.89
C LYS A 45 32.55 -20.25 24.45
N ILE A 46 32.04 -19.38 23.58
CA ILE A 46 30.84 -18.57 23.83
C ILE A 46 29.95 -18.60 22.59
N PHE A 47 28.66 -18.48 22.78
CA PHE A 47 27.68 -18.39 21.68
C PHE A 47 27.22 -16.94 21.53
N ALA A 48 27.12 -16.50 20.30
CA ALA A 48 26.50 -15.24 19.92
C ALA A 48 25.51 -15.50 18.75
N THR A 49 24.43 -14.77 18.72
CA THR A 49 23.50 -14.80 17.58
C THR A 49 23.51 -13.41 16.98
N THR A 50 23.76 -13.34 15.67
CA THR A 50 23.66 -12.07 14.94
C THR A 50 22.20 -11.61 14.92
N LEU A 51 22.02 -10.29 14.93
CA LEU A 51 20.70 -9.69 14.80
C LEU A 51 20.10 -9.98 13.40
N ALA A 52 18.80 -9.80 13.27
CA ALA A 52 18.19 -9.75 11.96
C ALA A 52 18.79 -8.59 11.18
N GLU A 53 18.92 -8.74 9.87
CA GLU A 53 19.13 -7.61 9.00
C GLU A 53 17.90 -6.68 9.17
N GLU A 54 18.10 -5.44 9.60
CA GLU A 54 17.05 -4.46 9.57
C GLU A 54 16.80 -4.17 8.08
N ALA A 55 15.68 -4.67 7.56
CA ALA A 55 15.21 -4.25 6.25
C ALA A 55 15.08 -2.72 6.29
N ALA A 56 15.68 -2.04 5.32
CA ALA A 56 15.50 -0.60 5.18
C ALA A 56 14.01 -0.28 5.23
N GLU A 57 13.64 0.72 6.05
CA GLU A 57 12.24 1.13 6.17
C GLU A 57 11.71 1.47 4.78
N LEU A 58 10.58 0.87 4.39
CA LEU A 58 9.96 1.15 3.10
C LEU A 58 9.52 2.61 3.04
N THR A 59 9.98 3.31 2.04
CA THR A 59 9.55 4.67 1.68
C THR A 59 8.97 4.68 0.28
N PHE A 60 8.39 5.80 -0.14
CA PHE A 60 7.80 5.93 -1.47
C PHE A 60 8.46 7.10 -2.18
N GLU A 61 9.15 6.82 -3.29
CA GLU A 61 9.80 7.83 -4.13
C GLU A 61 8.78 8.70 -4.85
N LYS A 62 7.61 8.14 -5.15
CA LYS A 62 6.51 8.83 -5.82
C LYS A 62 5.16 8.29 -5.36
N ILE A 63 4.27 9.21 -5.05
CA ILE A 63 2.83 9.00 -4.99
C ILE A 63 2.20 10.11 -5.83
N ALA A 64 1.51 9.76 -6.90
CA ALA A 64 0.89 10.71 -7.80
C ALA A 64 -0.55 10.30 -8.13
N ALA A 65 -1.42 11.30 -8.22
CA ALA A 65 -2.79 11.20 -8.72
C ALA A 65 -2.94 12.18 -9.88
N THR A 66 -3.39 11.70 -11.03
CA THR A 66 -3.49 12.49 -12.27
C THR A 66 -4.80 12.19 -12.99
N ASN A 67 -5.21 13.07 -13.89
CA ASN A 67 -6.40 12.92 -14.71
C ASN A 67 -7.67 12.61 -13.91
N PRO A 68 -8.00 13.36 -12.83
CA PRO A 68 -9.23 13.10 -12.10
C PRO A 68 -10.45 13.38 -12.98
N THR A 69 -11.38 12.44 -12.98
CA THR A 69 -12.72 12.59 -13.54
C THR A 69 -13.75 12.64 -12.41
N TYR A 70 -15.02 12.83 -12.72
CA TYR A 70 -16.08 12.82 -11.70
C TYR A 70 -16.19 11.48 -10.94
N GLU A 71 -15.60 10.38 -11.46
CA GLU A 71 -15.73 9.04 -10.87
C GLU A 71 -14.41 8.25 -10.84
N SER A 72 -13.29 8.79 -11.34
CA SER A 72 -12.02 8.05 -11.42
C SER A 72 -10.80 8.94 -11.31
N VAL A 73 -9.64 8.32 -11.06
CA VAL A 73 -8.31 8.96 -11.04
C VAL A 73 -7.23 7.96 -11.44
N ASP A 74 -6.21 8.41 -12.15
CA ASP A 74 -5.00 7.62 -12.42
C ASP A 74 -4.02 7.78 -11.25
N VAL A 75 -3.58 6.66 -10.70
CA VAL A 75 -2.63 6.61 -9.57
C VAL A 75 -1.32 5.97 -10.02
N GLU A 76 -0.21 6.58 -9.64
CA GLU A 76 1.14 6.02 -9.76
C GLU A 76 1.84 6.03 -8.41
N ILE A 77 2.34 4.85 -7.99
CA ILE A 77 3.10 4.69 -6.75
C ILE A 77 4.42 4.00 -7.08
N VAL A 78 5.53 4.59 -6.64
CA VAL A 78 6.88 4.03 -6.79
C VAL A 78 7.47 3.86 -5.39
N PRO A 79 7.57 2.63 -4.88
CA PRO A 79 8.23 2.36 -3.61
C PRO A 79 9.76 2.37 -3.76
N SER A 80 10.48 2.62 -2.67
CA SER A 80 11.94 2.58 -2.63
C SER A 80 12.54 1.17 -2.69
N ALA A 81 11.71 0.14 -2.46
CA ALA A 81 12.09 -1.27 -2.47
C ALA A 81 10.88 -2.15 -2.81
N GLU A 82 11.14 -3.41 -3.18
CA GLU A 82 10.08 -4.39 -3.52
C GLU A 82 9.44 -5.05 -2.29
N ASN A 83 9.28 -4.32 -1.21
CA ASN A 83 8.56 -4.80 -0.03
C ASN A 83 7.05 -4.75 -0.29
N LEU A 84 6.30 -5.60 0.42
CA LEU A 84 4.86 -5.59 0.36
C LEU A 84 4.29 -4.33 1.03
N TYR A 85 3.34 -3.68 0.37
CA TYR A 85 2.67 -2.50 0.87
C TYR A 85 1.19 -2.46 0.50
N TYR A 86 0.43 -1.78 1.33
CA TYR A 86 -0.96 -1.43 1.07
C TYR A 86 -1.04 0.00 0.54
N TRP A 87 -2.00 0.26 -0.34
CA TRP A 87 -2.32 1.60 -0.80
C TRP A 87 -3.81 1.73 -1.11
N GLN A 88 -4.34 2.94 -0.98
CA GLN A 88 -5.74 3.25 -1.29
C GLN A 88 -5.91 4.73 -1.61
N VAL A 89 -6.88 5.03 -2.50
CA VAL A 89 -7.47 6.36 -2.66
C VAL A 89 -8.59 6.47 -1.62
N VAL A 90 -8.55 7.48 -0.78
CA VAL A 90 -9.52 7.69 0.30
C VAL A 90 -10.03 9.13 0.31
N GLU A 91 -11.26 9.36 0.75
CA GLU A 91 -11.76 10.71 1.00
C GLU A 91 -10.82 11.42 2.00
N ASN A 92 -10.36 12.62 1.68
CA ASN A 92 -9.39 13.35 2.49
C ASN A 92 -9.89 13.54 3.94
N SER A 93 -11.18 13.79 4.11
CA SER A 93 -11.84 13.91 5.41
C SER A 93 -11.68 12.67 6.31
N LEU A 94 -11.47 11.49 5.73
CA LEU A 94 -11.27 10.25 6.49
C LEU A 94 -9.95 10.24 7.25
N ILE A 95 -8.92 10.93 6.73
CA ILE A 95 -7.55 10.86 7.25
C ILE A 95 -6.97 12.20 7.69
N GLU A 96 -7.63 13.31 7.36
CA GLU A 96 -7.17 14.64 7.74
C GLU A 96 -7.01 14.77 9.26
N GLY A 97 -5.87 15.30 9.70
CA GLY A 97 -5.52 15.48 11.11
C GLY A 97 -5.23 14.19 11.89
N LYS A 98 -5.30 13.01 11.25
CA LYS A 98 -5.02 11.73 11.91
C LYS A 98 -3.54 11.35 11.87
N SER A 99 -3.09 10.70 12.94
CA SER A 99 -1.80 10.05 13.01
C SER A 99 -1.74 8.80 12.13
N ASP A 100 -0.54 8.34 11.77
CA ASP A 100 -0.35 7.12 10.98
C ASP A 100 -1.03 5.90 11.59
N ARG A 101 -0.96 5.77 12.92
CA ARG A 101 -1.64 4.68 13.64
C ARG A 101 -3.15 4.71 13.47
N GLU A 102 -3.76 5.90 13.52
CA GLU A 102 -5.20 6.07 13.34
C GLU A 102 -5.63 5.82 11.91
N ILE A 103 -4.79 6.19 10.92
CA ILE A 103 -5.03 5.90 9.50
C ILE A 103 -4.97 4.39 9.24
N VAL A 104 -3.91 3.72 9.69
CA VAL A 104 -3.79 2.27 9.55
C VAL A 104 -4.98 1.56 10.22
N ALA A 105 -5.39 1.99 11.41
CA ALA A 105 -6.54 1.42 12.09
C ALA A 105 -7.86 1.63 11.33
N ALA A 106 -8.06 2.80 10.72
CA ALA A 106 -9.26 3.10 9.93
C ALA A 106 -9.33 2.30 8.61
N LEU A 107 -8.19 1.94 8.03
CA LEU A 107 -8.10 1.22 6.76
C LEU A 107 -7.96 -0.29 6.93
N LYS A 108 -7.71 -0.80 8.14
CA LYS A 108 -7.37 -2.20 8.41
C LYS A 108 -8.36 -3.19 7.81
N GLU A 109 -9.65 -2.91 7.90
CA GLU A 109 -10.72 -3.79 7.38
C GLU A 109 -10.74 -3.88 5.85
N ASN A 110 -10.11 -2.91 5.16
CA ASN A 110 -10.04 -2.86 3.70
C ASN A 110 -8.80 -3.59 3.15
N ILE A 111 -7.84 -3.98 4.03
CA ILE A 111 -6.58 -4.60 3.61
C ILE A 111 -6.83 -6.06 3.28
N SER A 112 -7.07 -6.36 2.01
CA SER A 112 -7.24 -7.73 1.50
C SER A 112 -6.09 -8.18 0.60
N GLU A 113 -5.45 -7.23 -0.08
CA GLU A 113 -4.36 -7.48 -1.01
C GLU A 113 -3.23 -6.46 -0.79
N LEU A 114 -1.99 -6.90 -1.01
CA LEU A 114 -0.82 -6.05 -0.97
C LEU A 114 -0.20 -5.96 -2.37
N SER A 115 0.43 -4.84 -2.65
CA SER A 115 1.22 -4.61 -3.85
C SER A 115 2.71 -4.71 -3.53
N SER A 116 3.53 -4.98 -4.56
CA SER A 116 4.98 -4.86 -4.53
C SER A 116 5.44 -4.16 -5.82
N GLY A 117 6.57 -3.45 -5.77
CA GLY A 117 7.08 -2.70 -6.91
C GLY A 117 6.14 -1.55 -7.33
N THR A 118 6.37 -1.01 -8.52
CA THR A 118 5.61 0.15 -9.05
C THR A 118 4.18 -0.22 -9.41
N VAL A 119 3.22 0.57 -8.92
CA VAL A 119 1.81 0.48 -9.30
C VAL A 119 1.45 1.65 -10.23
N LYS A 120 0.75 1.33 -11.33
CA LYS A 120 0.06 2.29 -12.20
C LYS A 120 -1.34 1.76 -12.47
N LYS A 121 -2.36 2.47 -11.96
CA LYS A 121 -3.74 1.98 -12.02
C LYS A 121 -4.73 3.14 -12.05
N THR A 122 -5.78 3.01 -12.85
CA THR A 122 -6.96 3.87 -12.76
C THR A 122 -7.89 3.32 -11.67
N VAL A 123 -8.23 4.16 -10.70
CA VAL A 123 -9.18 3.86 -9.63
C VAL A 123 -10.53 4.43 -10.03
N HIS A 124 -11.57 3.61 -9.99
CA HIS A 124 -12.95 3.96 -10.34
C HIS A 124 -13.87 3.96 -9.12
N GLY A 125 -15.07 4.48 -9.28
CA GLY A 125 -16.10 4.51 -8.23
C GLY A 125 -15.91 5.63 -7.21
N LEU A 126 -15.18 6.67 -7.57
CA LEU A 126 -15.08 7.89 -6.78
C LEU A 126 -16.39 8.68 -6.88
N LYS A 127 -16.67 9.47 -5.86
CA LYS A 127 -17.79 10.41 -5.86
C LYS A 127 -17.37 11.71 -6.54
N ALA A 128 -18.27 12.31 -7.31
CA ALA A 128 -18.06 13.64 -7.87
C ALA A 128 -17.96 14.72 -6.77
N ASP A 129 -17.33 15.83 -7.10
CA ASP A 129 -17.18 17.02 -6.22
C ASP A 129 -16.68 16.66 -4.80
N THR A 130 -15.74 15.71 -4.73
CA THR A 130 -15.24 15.17 -3.46
C THR A 130 -13.72 15.23 -3.44
N GLU A 131 -13.16 15.65 -2.29
CA GLU A 131 -11.72 15.70 -2.08
C GLU A 131 -11.17 14.36 -1.66
N TYR A 132 -10.14 13.90 -2.36
CA TYR A 132 -9.45 12.62 -2.15
C TYR A 132 -7.96 12.81 -1.97
N THR A 133 -7.36 11.83 -1.31
CA THR A 133 -5.91 11.66 -1.26
C THR A 133 -5.53 10.20 -1.48
N VAL A 134 -4.25 9.95 -1.74
CA VAL A 134 -3.68 8.60 -1.85
C VAL A 134 -2.81 8.35 -0.64
N VAL A 135 -2.98 7.22 0.00
CA VAL A 135 -2.14 6.74 1.10
C VAL A 135 -1.45 5.43 0.72
N ALA A 136 -0.21 5.25 1.18
CA ALA A 136 0.54 4.01 1.02
C ALA A 136 1.41 3.75 2.25
N PHE A 137 1.51 2.49 2.67
CA PHE A 137 2.37 2.06 3.79
C PHE A 137 2.70 0.58 3.68
N GLY A 138 3.90 0.21 4.12
CA GLY A 138 4.28 -1.18 4.26
C GLY A 138 3.36 -1.89 5.26
N TYR A 139 2.97 -3.13 4.97
CA TYR A 139 2.06 -3.88 5.83
C TYR A 139 2.41 -5.38 5.85
N ASP A 140 2.36 -5.95 7.04
CA ASP A 140 2.52 -7.38 7.29
C ASP A 140 1.14 -7.98 7.62
N LEU A 141 0.60 -8.79 6.71
CA LEU A 141 -0.71 -9.43 6.86
C LEU A 141 -0.72 -10.44 8.02
N ASP A 142 0.35 -11.19 8.21
CA ASP A 142 0.44 -12.21 9.25
C ASP A 142 0.50 -11.58 10.65
N ALA A 143 1.27 -10.50 10.78
CA ALA A 143 1.37 -9.75 12.03
C ALA A 143 0.21 -8.75 12.22
N GLY A 144 -0.55 -8.43 11.17
CA GLY A 144 -1.67 -7.49 11.18
C GLY A 144 -1.25 -6.05 11.54
N LYS A 145 -0.07 -5.62 11.10
CA LYS A 145 0.52 -4.31 11.45
C LYS A 145 1.25 -3.65 10.28
N SER A 146 1.36 -2.32 10.35
CA SER A 146 2.21 -1.57 9.43
C SER A 146 3.70 -1.84 9.71
N THR A 147 4.50 -1.86 8.63
CA THR A 147 5.95 -2.05 8.64
C THR A 147 6.71 -0.79 8.19
N SER A 148 6.00 0.29 7.88
CA SER A 148 6.56 1.60 7.57
C SER A 148 5.65 2.71 8.07
N ALA A 149 6.12 3.96 8.01
CA ALA A 149 5.29 5.15 8.14
C ALA A 149 4.25 5.22 7.01
N VAL A 150 3.16 5.98 7.22
CA VAL A 150 2.14 6.23 6.20
C VAL A 150 2.62 7.38 5.31
N ALA A 151 2.91 7.06 4.05
CA ALA A 151 3.12 8.08 3.02
C ALA A 151 1.76 8.52 2.45
N ARG A 152 1.67 9.81 2.10
CA ARG A 152 0.47 10.45 1.57
C ARG A 152 0.81 11.21 0.29
N LEU A 153 -0.16 11.35 -0.59
CA LEU A 153 -0.07 12.29 -1.69
C LEU A 153 0.21 13.70 -1.14
N GLU A 154 1.17 14.41 -1.73
CA GLU A 154 1.61 15.73 -1.25
C GLU A 154 0.47 16.76 -1.19
N ALA A 155 -0.41 16.74 -2.21
CA ALA A 155 -1.62 17.57 -2.24
C ALA A 155 -2.83 16.72 -2.60
N ALA A 156 -3.88 16.81 -1.80
CA ALA A 156 -5.17 16.20 -2.11
C ALA A 156 -5.71 16.72 -3.45
N PHE A 157 -6.52 15.91 -4.12
CA PHE A 157 -7.18 16.30 -5.37
C PHE A 157 -8.70 16.25 -5.20
N THR A 158 -9.40 17.08 -5.94
CA THR A 158 -10.87 17.06 -5.98
C THR A 158 -11.34 16.50 -7.31
N THR A 159 -12.26 15.54 -7.27
CA THR A 159 -12.95 15.05 -8.46
C THR A 159 -13.85 16.16 -9.01
N PRO A 160 -13.88 16.38 -10.34
CA PRO A 160 -14.85 17.31 -10.95
C PRO A 160 -16.29 16.96 -10.58
N ALA A 161 -17.16 17.97 -10.68
CA ALA A 161 -18.60 17.73 -10.61
C ALA A 161 -19.06 16.78 -11.74
N ASP A 162 -20.06 15.97 -11.47
CA ASP A 162 -20.72 15.18 -12.52
C ASP A 162 -21.62 16.11 -13.34
N ASP A 163 -21.15 16.49 -14.52
CA ASP A 163 -21.84 17.37 -15.45
C ASP A 163 -22.68 16.63 -16.50
N ARG A 164 -22.82 15.32 -16.35
CA ARG A 164 -23.66 14.51 -17.24
C ARG A 164 -25.11 14.96 -17.15
N MET A 165 -25.73 15.12 -18.30
CA MET A 165 -27.16 15.37 -18.38
C MET A 165 -27.93 14.18 -17.79
N THR A 166 -28.82 14.43 -16.89
CA THR A 166 -29.77 13.47 -16.34
C THR A 166 -31.18 13.75 -16.85
N ILE A 167 -32.03 12.73 -16.85
CA ILE A 167 -33.44 12.88 -17.25
C ILE A 167 -34.28 12.27 -16.13
N ALA A 168 -35.15 13.08 -15.54
CA ALA A 168 -36.19 12.58 -14.67
C ALA A 168 -37.34 12.03 -15.53
N ILE A 169 -37.82 10.84 -15.20
CA ILE A 169 -38.89 10.17 -15.93
C ILE A 169 -40.08 10.00 -15.00
N THR A 170 -41.21 10.58 -15.34
CA THR A 170 -42.47 10.43 -14.60
C THR A 170 -43.50 9.74 -15.45
N VAL A 171 -44.02 8.62 -14.95
CA VAL A 171 -45.15 7.92 -15.58
C VAL A 171 -46.42 8.56 -15.06
N GLY A 172 -47.23 9.09 -15.99
CA GLY A 172 -48.51 9.70 -15.73
C GLY A 172 -49.66 8.70 -15.89
N GLU A 173 -50.67 9.07 -16.65
CA GLU A 173 -51.86 8.22 -16.90
C GLU A 173 -51.50 6.99 -17.72
N VAL A 174 -51.98 5.83 -17.29
CA VAL A 174 -51.85 4.55 -17.99
C VAL A 174 -53.23 4.05 -18.40
N ALA A 175 -53.40 3.74 -19.68
CA ALA A 175 -54.61 3.17 -20.23
C ALA A 175 -54.31 1.83 -20.94
N ASP A 176 -55.32 1.15 -21.47
CA ASP A 176 -55.20 -0.19 -22.05
C ASP A 176 -54.10 -0.33 -23.11
N ASN A 177 -53.84 0.71 -23.87
CA ASN A 177 -52.90 0.70 -25.00
C ASN A 177 -51.99 1.94 -25.09
N ASN A 178 -52.00 2.79 -24.09
CA ASN A 178 -51.11 3.96 -24.03
C ASN A 178 -50.64 4.27 -22.61
N VAL A 179 -49.54 4.98 -22.52
CA VAL A 179 -48.97 5.51 -21.29
C VAL A 179 -48.48 6.93 -21.55
N HIS A 180 -48.77 7.84 -20.65
CA HIS A 180 -48.24 9.19 -20.69
C HIS A 180 -46.95 9.21 -19.86
N VAL A 181 -45.86 9.67 -20.48
CA VAL A 181 -44.54 9.78 -19.81
C VAL A 181 -44.02 11.17 -20.01
N THR A 182 -43.59 11.79 -18.91
CA THR A 182 -42.91 13.08 -18.92
C THR A 182 -41.42 12.87 -18.72
N PHE A 183 -40.61 13.47 -19.59
CA PHE A 183 -39.17 13.51 -19.53
C PHE A 183 -38.71 14.92 -19.18
N GLU A 184 -38.00 15.06 -18.07
CA GLU A 184 -37.45 16.35 -17.59
C GLU A 184 -35.94 16.28 -17.61
N PRO A 185 -35.24 16.74 -18.68
CA PRO A 185 -33.79 16.77 -18.71
C PRO A 185 -33.27 17.84 -17.76
N SER A 186 -32.15 17.57 -17.11
CA SER A 186 -31.47 18.50 -16.19
C SER A 186 -30.91 19.75 -16.90
N VAL A 187 -30.76 19.70 -18.23
CA VAL A 187 -30.29 20.78 -19.09
C VAL A 187 -31.38 21.15 -20.09
N ALA A 188 -31.83 22.40 -20.09
CA ALA A 188 -32.97 22.87 -20.86
C ALA A 188 -32.82 22.66 -22.38
N ASP A 189 -31.64 22.80 -22.96
CA ASP A 189 -31.33 22.60 -24.37
C ASP A 189 -30.73 21.22 -24.68
N GLY A 190 -30.77 20.30 -23.72
CA GLY A 190 -30.25 18.95 -23.86
C GLY A 190 -31.06 18.14 -24.91
N ARG A 191 -30.37 17.38 -25.75
CA ARG A 191 -30.98 16.42 -26.66
C ARG A 191 -30.96 15.04 -26.05
N TYR A 192 -32.06 14.31 -26.11
CA TYR A 192 -32.16 12.95 -25.63
C TYR A 192 -32.91 12.06 -26.63
N PHE A 193 -32.69 10.77 -26.52
CA PHE A 193 -33.43 9.75 -27.21
C PHE A 193 -34.36 9.06 -26.22
N ALA A 194 -35.60 8.80 -26.65
CA ALA A 194 -36.54 8.02 -25.86
C ALA A 194 -37.15 6.93 -26.74
N ASP A 195 -37.28 5.74 -26.18
CA ASP A 195 -37.90 4.59 -26.86
C ASP A 195 -38.76 3.81 -25.85
N VAL A 196 -39.70 3.04 -26.35
CA VAL A 196 -40.57 2.15 -25.60
C VAL A 196 -40.38 0.73 -26.10
N VAL A 197 -39.83 -0.13 -25.27
CA VAL A 197 -39.60 -1.54 -25.60
C VAL A 197 -40.29 -2.44 -24.57
N ALA A 198 -40.75 -3.62 -25.02
CA ALA A 198 -41.29 -4.57 -24.06
C ALA A 198 -40.21 -5.06 -23.10
N ALA A 199 -40.53 -5.12 -21.79
CA ALA A 199 -39.58 -5.55 -20.80
C ALA A 199 -38.98 -6.95 -21.06
N ALA A 200 -39.77 -7.83 -21.71
CA ALA A 200 -39.30 -9.16 -22.11
C ALA A 200 -38.16 -9.13 -23.15
N ASP A 201 -38.14 -8.08 -24.01
CA ASP A 201 -37.16 -7.97 -25.08
C ASP A 201 -35.79 -7.51 -24.61
N ILE A 202 -35.70 -6.91 -23.42
CA ILE A 202 -34.47 -6.40 -22.81
C ILE A 202 -34.06 -7.20 -21.57
N ALA A 203 -34.88 -8.16 -21.11
CA ALA A 203 -34.56 -8.97 -19.95
C ALA A 203 -33.22 -9.73 -20.14
N GLY A 204 -32.26 -9.54 -19.25
CA GLY A 204 -30.96 -10.18 -19.30
C GLY A 204 -29.94 -9.55 -20.25
N LYS A 205 -30.28 -8.41 -20.91
CA LYS A 205 -29.31 -7.62 -21.67
C LYS A 205 -28.70 -6.55 -20.76
N SER A 206 -27.37 -6.37 -20.86
CA SER A 206 -26.70 -5.27 -20.17
C SER A 206 -27.11 -3.94 -20.77
N GLU A 207 -27.43 -2.96 -19.96
CA GLU A 207 -27.48 -1.56 -20.38
C GLU A 207 -26.05 -1.15 -20.82
N TYR A 208 -25.95 -0.38 -21.89
CA TYR A 208 -24.66 0.07 -22.44
C TYR A 208 -23.94 1.02 -21.50
#